data_873cc964b01a526b506a72f144bb12a6
#
_entry.id   873cc964b01a526b506a72f144bb12a6
#
_cell.length_a   1.000
_cell.length_b   1.000
_cell.length_c   1.000
_cell.angle_alpha   90.00
_cell.angle_beta   90.00
_cell.angle_gamma   90.00
#
_symmetry.space_group_name_H-M   'P 1'
#
loop_
_entity.id
_entity.type
_entity.pdbx_description
1 polymer ?
#
loop_
_entity_poly.entity_id
_entity_poly.type
_entity_poly.pdbx_seq_one_letter_code
_entity_poly.pdbx_strand_id
1 'polypeptide(L)'
;MVGSVCVVCLLAVTTTADTANSVSRDALRELQRCVFAFRDLRGAQALADCSAYEGIPEHAESYAQCMSGWMNATERLATAQADVLGCKDTPDLERRYFEATRDAARSGDVDAQLCYLQGEFGSLATRPLTAADLAEYEKVAPGYVDAAFKRGDWRIVSLLNRRHFHPGSGPVTLLEGIGQRQTQYRMTRLLRLGASGSYGAFLDSHLDGMKRAPLNPELALPQDIVTKSDAWAQQTYTDYFSSTPALTRDPIVCVPLPRWLPDQ
;
A
#
# COMPACT_ATOMS: atom_id res chain seq x y z
N MET A 1 35.12 59.79 -10.04
CA MET A 1 34.29 59.27 -8.97
C MET A 1 34.02 57.79 -9.30
N VAL A 2 34.66 56.93 -8.54
CA VAL A 2 34.67 55.49 -8.77
C VAL A 2 33.56 54.88 -7.87
N GLY A 3 32.53 54.31 -8.49
CA GLY A 3 31.47 53.59 -7.78
C GLY A 3 31.79 52.10 -7.71
N SER A 4 32.15 51.63 -6.51
CA SER A 4 32.42 50.23 -6.23
C SER A 4 31.10 49.49 -6.06
N VAL A 5 30.80 48.56 -6.93
CA VAL A 5 29.66 47.62 -6.80
C VAL A 5 30.13 46.41 -6.01
N CYS A 6 29.60 46.31 -4.81
CA CYS A 6 29.81 45.15 -3.93
C CYS A 6 28.93 43.98 -4.40
N VAL A 7 29.55 42.98 -5.05
CA VAL A 7 28.92 41.65 -5.28
C VAL A 7 29.36 40.76 -4.12
N VAL A 8 28.46 40.54 -3.19
CA VAL A 8 28.74 39.62 -2.09
C VAL A 8 27.55 38.66 -1.86
N CYS A 9 27.88 37.39 -1.96
CA CYS A 9 27.30 36.23 -1.30
C CYS A 9 25.79 35.92 -1.46
N LEU A 10 25.53 35.09 -2.45
CA LEU A 10 24.45 34.13 -2.44
C LEU A 10 25.00 32.76 -2.82
N LEU A 11 25.75 32.15 -1.91
CA LEU A 11 26.15 30.74 -1.98
C LEU A 11 26.28 30.26 -0.54
N ALA A 12 25.33 29.52 -0.07
CA ALA A 12 25.39 28.46 0.94
C ALA A 12 24.15 28.39 1.82
N VAL A 13 23.09 27.80 1.33
CA VAL A 13 22.05 27.18 2.24
C VAL A 13 21.30 26.05 1.54
N THR A 14 21.93 25.12 0.86
CA THR A 14 21.20 23.99 0.26
C THR A 14 21.71 22.59 0.64
N THR A 15 22.72 22.47 1.49
CA THR A 15 23.34 21.15 1.73
C THR A 15 22.97 20.44 3.03
N THR A 16 22.30 21.09 3.97
CA THR A 16 22.01 20.48 5.28
C THR A 16 20.65 19.75 5.35
N ALA A 17 19.69 20.10 4.50
CA ALA A 17 18.36 19.47 4.51
C ALA A 17 18.38 18.06 3.87
N ASP A 18 19.18 17.85 2.83
CA ASP A 18 19.22 16.56 2.13
C ASP A 18 19.93 15.45 2.93
N THR A 19 20.94 15.78 3.70
CA THR A 19 21.65 14.80 4.52
C THR A 19 20.84 14.33 5.74
N ALA A 20 20.09 15.22 6.40
CA ALA A 20 19.21 14.87 7.50
C ALA A 20 18.03 13.98 7.02
N ASN A 21 17.47 14.27 5.83
CA ASN A 21 16.42 13.44 5.24
C ASN A 21 16.94 12.07 4.78
N SER A 22 18.17 11.96 4.29
CA SER A 22 18.71 10.66 3.84
C SER A 22 18.96 9.71 5.00
N VAL A 23 19.47 10.17 6.12
CA VAL A 23 19.65 9.35 7.34
C VAL A 23 18.30 8.90 7.90
N SER A 24 17.28 9.77 7.86
CA SER A 24 15.91 9.45 8.26
C SER A 24 15.27 8.38 7.36
N ARG A 25 15.48 8.45 6.03
CA ARG A 25 14.95 7.48 5.07
C ARG A 25 15.56 6.09 5.24
N ASP A 26 16.86 6.00 5.44
CA ASP A 26 17.52 4.71 5.64
C ASP A 26 17.08 4.04 6.96
N ALA A 27 16.96 4.83 8.03
CA ALA A 27 16.42 4.33 9.29
C ALA A 27 14.97 3.85 9.16
N LEU A 28 14.12 4.59 8.42
CA LEU A 28 12.74 4.18 8.15
C LEU A 28 12.67 2.90 7.31
N ARG A 29 13.49 2.78 6.28
CA ARG A 29 13.57 1.57 5.44
C ARG A 29 14.00 0.35 6.25
N GLU A 30 14.95 0.51 7.15
CA GLU A 30 15.39 -0.58 8.02
C GLU A 30 14.29 -1.00 9.02
N LEU A 31 13.59 -0.06 9.64
CA LEU A 31 12.42 -0.36 10.47
C LEU A 31 11.34 -1.08 9.66
N GLN A 32 11.04 -0.59 8.46
CA GLN A 32 10.09 -1.21 7.55
C GLN A 32 10.48 -2.65 7.22
N ARG A 33 11.73 -2.86 6.82
CA ARG A 33 12.27 -4.19 6.52
C ARG A 33 12.05 -5.15 7.67
N CYS A 34 12.41 -4.73 8.88
CA CYS A 34 12.28 -5.57 10.07
C CYS A 34 10.82 -5.87 10.45
N VAL A 35 9.93 -4.88 10.39
CA VAL A 35 8.50 -5.09 10.67
C VAL A 35 7.90 -6.10 9.70
N PHE A 36 8.16 -5.95 8.40
CA PHE A 36 7.62 -6.87 7.40
C PHE A 36 8.23 -8.27 7.51
N ALA A 37 9.54 -8.38 7.77
CA ALA A 37 10.19 -9.67 7.98
C ALA A 37 9.58 -10.44 9.17
N PHE A 38 9.30 -9.77 10.29
CA PHE A 38 8.62 -10.41 11.42
C PHE A 38 7.15 -10.74 11.14
N ARG A 39 6.44 -9.94 10.34
CA ARG A 39 5.07 -10.26 9.91
C ARG A 39 5.05 -11.49 9.02
N ASP A 40 5.96 -11.55 8.05
CA ASP A 40 6.09 -12.70 7.16
C ASP A 40 6.47 -13.96 7.95
N LEU A 41 7.38 -13.84 8.91
CA LEU A 41 7.75 -14.95 9.79
C LEU A 41 6.54 -15.47 10.58
N ARG A 42 5.79 -14.59 11.24
CA ARG A 42 4.57 -14.98 11.99
C ARG A 42 3.52 -15.59 11.06
N GLY A 43 3.34 -15.03 9.86
CA GLY A 43 2.42 -15.56 8.85
C GLY A 43 2.86 -16.96 8.36
N ALA A 44 4.14 -17.15 8.08
CA ALA A 44 4.69 -18.44 7.68
C ALA A 44 4.59 -19.49 8.81
N GLN A 45 4.84 -19.10 10.05
CA GLN A 45 4.65 -19.97 11.22
C GLN A 45 3.20 -20.41 11.36
N ALA A 46 2.24 -19.47 11.26
CA ALA A 46 0.82 -19.79 11.33
C ALA A 46 0.36 -20.73 10.20
N LEU A 47 0.90 -20.58 8.99
CA LEU A 47 0.60 -21.47 7.86
C LEU A 47 1.26 -22.85 7.98
N ALA A 48 2.39 -22.94 8.69
CA ALA A 48 3.08 -24.21 8.93
C ALA A 48 2.50 -24.99 10.11
N ASP A 49 1.62 -24.37 10.92
CA ASP A 49 0.98 -25.01 12.07
C ASP A 49 -0.39 -25.59 11.70
N CYS A 50 -0.40 -26.87 11.34
CA CYS A 50 -1.65 -27.61 11.10
C CYS A 50 -2.22 -28.27 12.36
N SER A 51 -1.61 -28.07 13.53
CA SER A 51 -1.99 -28.76 14.78
C SER A 51 -3.42 -28.45 15.22
N ALA A 52 -3.95 -27.27 14.87
CA ALA A 52 -5.33 -26.88 15.16
C ALA A 52 -6.39 -27.79 14.51
N TYR A 53 -6.03 -28.56 13.49
CA TYR A 53 -6.92 -29.47 12.76
C TYR A 53 -6.60 -30.95 13.01
N GLU A 54 -5.50 -31.24 13.72
CA GLU A 54 -5.01 -32.59 13.92
C GLU A 54 -5.93 -33.38 14.87
N GLY A 55 -6.30 -34.60 14.46
CA GLY A 55 -7.11 -35.50 15.28
C GLY A 55 -8.57 -35.11 15.46
N ILE A 56 -9.05 -34.09 14.77
CA ILE A 56 -10.47 -33.67 14.81
C ILE A 56 -11.18 -34.20 13.55
N PRO A 57 -12.06 -35.21 13.63
CA PRO A 57 -12.67 -35.83 12.45
C PRO A 57 -13.42 -34.85 11.56
N GLU A 58 -14.12 -33.86 12.13
CA GLU A 58 -14.86 -32.83 11.40
C GLU A 58 -13.92 -31.90 10.61
N HIS A 59 -12.65 -31.85 10.92
CA HIS A 59 -11.64 -31.03 10.26
C HIS A 59 -10.67 -31.84 9.37
N ALA A 60 -10.96 -33.11 9.08
CA ALA A 60 -10.07 -33.96 8.28
C ALA A 60 -9.74 -33.36 6.90
N GLU A 61 -10.70 -32.73 6.22
CA GLU A 61 -10.50 -32.04 4.94
C GLU A 61 -9.62 -30.78 5.11
N SER A 62 -9.88 -29.99 6.15
CA SER A 62 -9.08 -28.79 6.49
C SER A 62 -7.65 -29.17 6.84
N TYR A 63 -7.44 -30.27 7.57
CA TYR A 63 -6.12 -30.83 7.87
C TYR A 63 -5.38 -31.25 6.60
N ALA A 64 -6.03 -32.01 5.70
CA ALA A 64 -5.46 -32.44 4.43
C ALA A 64 -5.08 -31.24 3.54
N GLN A 65 -5.92 -30.22 3.53
CA GLN A 65 -5.68 -28.98 2.79
C GLN A 65 -4.51 -28.18 3.40
N CYS A 66 -4.42 -28.09 4.72
CA CYS A 66 -3.28 -27.49 5.42
C CYS A 66 -1.99 -28.26 5.11
N MET A 67 -2.00 -29.57 5.22
CA MET A 67 -0.84 -30.42 4.94
C MET A 67 -0.39 -30.34 3.47
N SER A 68 -1.29 -30.19 2.51
CA SER A 68 -0.92 -29.98 1.10
C SER A 68 -0.16 -28.66 0.86
N GLY A 69 -0.44 -27.66 1.68
CA GLY A 69 0.28 -26.37 1.69
C GLY A 69 1.59 -26.38 2.49
N TRP A 70 1.81 -27.39 3.32
CA TRP A 70 2.90 -27.45 4.30
C TRP A 70 4.30 -27.36 3.69
N MET A 71 4.54 -27.99 2.55
CA MET A 71 5.87 -27.93 1.87
C MET A 71 6.19 -26.50 1.46
N ASN A 72 5.23 -25.78 0.86
CA ASN A 72 5.40 -24.36 0.51
C ASN A 72 5.54 -23.49 1.76
N ALA A 73 4.83 -23.83 2.84
CA ALA A 73 4.92 -23.11 4.11
C ALA A 73 6.30 -23.29 4.77
N THR A 74 6.91 -24.46 4.67
CA THR A 74 8.25 -24.73 5.24
C THR A 74 9.36 -23.95 4.48
N GLU A 75 9.27 -23.88 3.17
CA GLU A 75 10.20 -23.07 2.37
C GLU A 75 10.05 -21.58 2.67
N ARG A 76 8.81 -21.10 2.77
CA ARG A 76 8.52 -19.72 3.17
C ARG A 76 9.00 -19.42 4.58
N LEU A 77 8.86 -20.36 5.51
CA LEU A 77 9.36 -20.22 6.87
C LEU A 77 10.87 -20.07 6.91
N ALA A 78 11.61 -20.90 6.17
CA ALA A 78 13.06 -20.78 6.09
C ALA A 78 13.52 -19.43 5.51
N THR A 79 12.84 -18.95 4.48
CA THR A 79 13.09 -17.63 3.90
C THR A 79 12.80 -16.51 4.89
N ALA A 80 11.64 -16.55 5.55
CA ALA A 80 11.25 -15.55 6.53
C ALA A 80 12.17 -15.54 7.76
N GLN A 81 12.67 -16.70 8.19
CA GLN A 81 13.71 -16.81 9.24
C GLN A 81 15.03 -16.14 8.81
N ALA A 82 15.42 -16.28 7.55
CA ALA A 82 16.61 -15.60 7.03
C ALA A 82 16.41 -14.07 6.97
N ASP A 83 15.21 -13.60 6.62
CA ASP A 83 14.91 -12.17 6.46
C ASP A 83 14.89 -11.41 7.80
N VAL A 84 14.62 -12.08 8.92
CA VAL A 84 14.69 -11.45 10.25
C VAL A 84 16.11 -11.37 10.79
N LEU A 85 17.11 -11.96 10.14
CA LEU A 85 18.50 -11.85 10.58
C LEU A 85 18.96 -10.39 10.60
N GLY A 86 19.48 -9.97 11.75
CA GLY A 86 19.89 -8.59 12.01
C GLY A 86 18.76 -7.68 12.51
N CYS A 87 17.52 -8.16 12.56
CA CYS A 87 16.39 -7.45 13.18
C CYS A 87 16.25 -7.81 14.66
N LYS A 88 15.82 -6.84 15.46
CA LYS A 88 15.46 -7.08 16.85
C LYS A 88 13.94 -7.03 16.97
N ASP A 89 13.33 -8.15 17.39
CA ASP A 89 11.93 -8.17 17.75
C ASP A 89 11.77 -7.53 19.12
N THR A 90 11.23 -6.32 19.12
CA THR A 90 10.93 -5.57 20.34
C THR A 90 9.44 -5.30 20.43
N PRO A 91 8.83 -5.30 21.62
CA PRO A 91 7.39 -5.07 21.78
C PRO A 91 6.89 -3.75 21.19
N ASP A 92 7.81 -2.81 20.95
CA ASP A 92 7.52 -1.47 20.40
C ASP A 92 7.90 -1.32 18.91
N LEU A 93 8.40 -2.37 18.24
CA LEU A 93 8.89 -2.29 16.86
C LEU A 93 7.83 -1.74 15.90
N GLU A 94 6.60 -2.24 15.96
CA GLU A 94 5.48 -1.77 15.15
C GLU A 94 5.12 -0.31 15.47
N ARG A 95 5.15 0.07 16.73
CA ARG A 95 4.87 1.45 17.15
C ARG A 95 5.95 2.41 16.65
N ARG A 96 7.20 2.03 16.75
CA ARG A 96 8.34 2.82 16.22
C ARG A 96 8.24 2.98 14.70
N TYR A 97 7.86 1.94 13.99
CA TYR A 97 7.65 2.03 12.54
C TYR A 97 6.51 2.98 12.20
N PHE A 98 5.38 2.90 12.91
CA PHE A 98 4.28 3.85 12.74
C PHE A 98 4.74 5.29 12.96
N GLU A 99 5.39 5.57 14.09
CA GLU A 99 5.84 6.93 14.45
C GLU A 99 6.85 7.46 13.44
N ALA A 100 7.84 6.68 13.05
CA ALA A 100 8.82 7.06 12.04
C ALA A 100 8.18 7.34 10.67
N THR A 101 7.20 6.52 10.26
CA THR A 101 6.46 6.72 9.01
C THR A 101 5.62 7.99 9.06
N ARG A 102 4.89 8.23 10.16
CA ARG A 102 4.11 9.44 10.39
C ARG A 102 4.98 10.69 10.33
N ASP A 103 6.10 10.68 11.02
CA ASP A 103 6.98 11.85 11.12
C ASP A 103 7.69 12.15 9.80
N ALA A 104 8.10 11.12 9.05
CA ALA A 104 8.61 11.25 7.70
C ALA A 104 7.53 11.78 6.72
N ALA A 105 6.29 11.28 6.82
CA ALA A 105 5.17 11.77 6.02
C ALA A 105 4.88 13.26 6.29
N ARG A 106 4.91 13.69 7.54
CA ARG A 106 4.76 15.10 7.96
C ARG A 106 5.90 15.99 7.43
N SER A 107 7.10 15.46 7.33
CA SER A 107 8.25 16.18 6.76
C SER A 107 8.20 16.30 5.23
N GLY A 108 7.18 15.72 4.59
CA GLY A 108 6.97 15.80 3.14
C GLY A 108 7.57 14.64 2.35
N ASP A 109 8.07 13.58 3.00
CA ASP A 109 8.52 12.38 2.29
C ASP A 109 7.33 11.68 1.62
N VAL A 110 7.35 11.65 0.29
CA VAL A 110 6.24 11.14 -0.54
C VAL A 110 6.01 9.65 -0.33
N ASP A 111 7.08 8.87 -0.20
CA ASP A 111 6.98 7.42 0.00
C ASP A 111 6.40 7.14 1.39
N ALA A 112 6.84 7.90 2.41
CA ALA A 112 6.28 7.79 3.75
C ALA A 112 4.80 8.23 3.80
N GLN A 113 4.38 9.26 3.03
CA GLN A 113 2.96 9.64 2.92
C GLN A 113 2.11 8.48 2.40
N LEU A 114 2.57 7.79 1.35
CA LEU A 114 1.86 6.64 0.80
C LEU A 114 1.85 5.46 1.78
N CYS A 115 2.95 5.18 2.48
CA CYS A 115 3.02 4.16 3.51
C CYS A 115 2.10 4.47 4.69
N TYR A 116 2.03 5.73 5.10
CA TYR A 116 1.12 6.17 6.14
C TYR A 116 -0.35 5.99 5.73
N LEU A 117 -0.68 6.33 4.46
CA LEU A 117 -2.01 6.11 3.89
C LEU A 117 -2.41 4.64 3.80
N GLN A 118 -1.48 3.73 3.58
CA GLN A 118 -1.74 2.31 3.55
C GLN A 118 -2.28 1.80 4.88
N GLY A 119 -1.85 2.38 5.99
CA GLY A 119 -2.44 2.18 7.32
C GLY A 119 -2.35 0.75 7.86
N GLU A 120 -1.40 -0.04 7.39
CA GLU A 120 -1.18 -1.42 7.85
C GLU A 120 -0.57 -1.50 9.27
N PHE A 121 -0.70 -0.43 10.04
CA PHE A 121 -0.15 -0.34 11.39
C PHE A 121 -0.98 -1.06 12.45
N GLY A 122 -2.18 -1.54 12.10
CA GLY A 122 -3.14 -2.10 13.06
C GLY A 122 -3.50 -3.57 12.88
N SER A 123 -3.16 -4.21 11.76
CA SER A 123 -3.69 -5.54 11.42
C SER A 123 -3.08 -6.69 12.24
N LEU A 124 -1.91 -6.47 12.83
CA LEU A 124 -1.21 -7.47 13.66
C LEU A 124 -0.66 -6.88 14.96
N ALA A 125 -0.99 -5.64 15.27
CA ALA A 125 -0.44 -4.93 16.40
C ALA A 125 -0.97 -5.51 17.72
N THR A 126 -0.08 -5.93 18.56
CA THR A 126 -0.33 -6.16 19.98
C THR A 126 -0.78 -4.87 20.70
N ARG A 127 -0.67 -3.72 20.03
CA ARG A 127 -1.15 -2.42 20.47
C ARG A 127 -1.85 -1.70 19.32
N PRO A 128 -3.18 -1.64 19.31
CA PRO A 128 -3.94 -0.89 18.31
C PRO A 128 -3.53 0.60 18.34
N LEU A 129 -3.72 1.29 17.20
CA LEU A 129 -3.58 2.73 17.12
C LEU A 129 -4.48 3.39 18.18
N THR A 130 -3.99 4.44 18.81
CA THR A 130 -4.79 5.22 19.76
C THR A 130 -5.87 6.02 19.03
N ALA A 131 -6.92 6.43 19.74
CA ALA A 131 -7.92 7.32 19.17
C ALA A 131 -7.30 8.64 18.64
N ALA A 132 -6.24 9.12 19.28
CA ALA A 132 -5.50 10.29 18.80
C ALA A 132 -4.78 10.03 17.49
N ASP A 133 -4.16 8.85 17.32
CA ASP A 133 -3.50 8.48 16.05
C ASP A 133 -4.54 8.39 14.90
N LEU A 134 -5.72 7.86 15.19
CA LEU A 134 -6.81 7.75 14.21
C LEU A 134 -7.35 9.14 13.81
N ALA A 135 -7.62 9.99 14.79
CA ALA A 135 -8.10 11.36 14.53
C ALA A 135 -7.09 12.18 13.72
N GLU A 136 -5.79 12.00 14.00
CA GLU A 136 -4.76 12.62 13.18
C GLU A 136 -4.73 12.08 11.76
N TYR A 137 -4.80 10.75 11.61
CA TYR A 137 -4.85 10.12 10.29
C TYR A 137 -6.03 10.66 9.46
N GLU A 138 -7.23 10.70 10.02
CA GLU A 138 -8.44 11.25 9.39
C GLU A 138 -8.25 12.70 8.93
N LYS A 139 -7.55 13.48 9.72
CA LYS A 139 -7.27 14.89 9.42
C LYS A 139 -6.30 15.07 8.25
N VAL A 140 -5.23 14.27 8.14
CA VAL A 140 -4.15 14.52 7.18
C VAL A 140 -4.26 13.67 5.92
N ALA A 141 -4.88 12.47 5.98
CA ALA A 141 -4.95 11.53 4.87
C ALA A 141 -5.58 12.11 3.60
N PRO A 142 -6.68 12.88 3.65
CA PRO A 142 -7.25 13.49 2.45
C PRO A 142 -6.26 14.41 1.72
N GLY A 143 -5.46 15.16 2.45
CA GLY A 143 -4.43 16.04 1.87
C GLY A 143 -3.31 15.27 1.17
N TYR A 144 -2.89 14.14 1.74
CA TYR A 144 -1.88 13.28 1.10
C TYR A 144 -2.41 12.60 -0.16
N VAL A 145 -3.68 12.16 -0.15
CA VAL A 145 -4.36 11.61 -1.33
C VAL A 145 -4.40 12.65 -2.45
N ASP A 146 -4.92 13.85 -2.17
CA ASP A 146 -5.03 14.95 -3.13
C ASP A 146 -3.65 15.32 -3.72
N ALA A 147 -2.64 15.44 -2.88
CA ALA A 147 -1.28 15.74 -3.31
C ALA A 147 -0.70 14.63 -4.20
N ALA A 148 -0.98 13.35 -3.91
CA ALA A 148 -0.53 12.23 -4.73
C ALA A 148 -1.23 12.20 -6.10
N PHE A 149 -2.53 12.47 -6.17
CA PHE A 149 -3.25 12.62 -7.45
C PHE A 149 -2.66 13.76 -8.30
N LYS A 150 -2.45 14.94 -7.69
CA LYS A 150 -1.87 16.11 -8.38
C LYS A 150 -0.48 15.87 -8.93
N ARG A 151 0.28 14.93 -8.37
CA ARG A 151 1.59 14.51 -8.87
C ARG A 151 1.51 13.42 -9.95
N GLY A 152 0.34 12.89 -10.26
CA GLY A 152 0.20 11.73 -11.15
C GLY A 152 0.80 10.45 -10.56
N ASP A 153 0.76 10.28 -9.24
CA ASP A 153 1.36 9.12 -8.58
C ASP A 153 0.42 7.90 -8.64
N TRP A 154 0.68 6.99 -9.55
CA TRP A 154 -0.13 5.77 -9.73
C TRP A 154 -0.25 4.90 -8.49
N ARG A 155 0.69 5.01 -7.56
CA ARG A 155 0.69 4.22 -6.33
C ARG A 155 -0.50 4.53 -5.45
N ILE A 156 -0.98 5.79 -5.44
CA ILE A 156 -2.19 6.16 -4.70
C ILE A 156 -3.43 5.49 -5.28
N VAL A 157 -3.53 5.39 -6.61
CA VAL A 157 -4.66 4.75 -7.28
C VAL A 157 -4.71 3.26 -6.96
N SER A 158 -3.55 2.58 -7.03
CA SER A 158 -3.42 1.17 -6.61
C SER A 158 -3.76 0.98 -5.14
N LEU A 159 -3.26 1.84 -4.24
CA LEU A 159 -3.55 1.79 -2.82
C LEU A 159 -5.05 1.89 -2.53
N LEU A 160 -5.73 2.87 -3.12
CA LEU A 160 -7.17 3.05 -2.96
C LEU A 160 -7.95 1.88 -3.55
N ASN A 161 -7.50 1.32 -4.68
CA ASN A 161 -8.11 0.13 -5.29
C ASN A 161 -8.02 -1.09 -4.36
N ARG A 162 -6.85 -1.37 -3.79
CA ARG A 162 -6.60 -2.54 -2.92
C ARG A 162 -7.37 -2.50 -1.60
N ARG A 163 -7.58 -1.32 -1.01
CA ARG A 163 -8.32 -1.19 0.25
C ARG A 163 -9.71 -1.79 0.23
N HIS A 164 -10.32 -1.89 -0.95
CA HIS A 164 -11.64 -2.49 -1.09
C HIS A 164 -11.62 -4.02 -1.06
N PHE A 165 -10.46 -4.65 -1.26
CA PHE A 165 -10.30 -6.10 -1.18
C PHE A 165 -10.06 -6.59 0.26
N HIS A 166 -9.66 -5.71 1.17
CA HIS A 166 -9.35 -6.03 2.56
C HIS A 166 -10.10 -5.09 3.51
N PRO A 167 -11.44 -5.23 3.63
CA PRO A 167 -12.21 -4.42 4.56
C PRO A 167 -11.73 -4.69 5.99
N GLY A 168 -11.40 -3.64 6.71
CA GLY A 168 -10.88 -3.70 8.08
C GLY A 168 -9.37 -3.45 8.24
N SER A 169 -8.62 -3.35 7.15
CA SER A 169 -7.17 -3.09 7.21
C SER A 169 -6.78 -1.61 7.20
N GLY A 170 -7.70 -0.71 7.46
CA GLY A 170 -7.35 0.72 7.55
C GLY A 170 -8.52 1.59 7.94
N PRO A 171 -8.25 2.69 8.64
CA PRO A 171 -9.26 3.42 9.40
C PRO A 171 -10.18 4.31 8.58
N VAL A 172 -10.00 4.55 7.28
CA VAL A 172 -10.73 5.64 6.61
C VAL A 172 -11.21 5.28 5.22
N THR A 173 -12.48 5.52 4.98
CA THR A 173 -13.06 5.81 3.67
C THR A 173 -12.53 7.16 3.17
N LEU A 174 -11.43 7.15 2.43
CA LEU A 174 -10.76 8.36 1.94
C LEU A 174 -11.58 9.13 0.89
N LEU A 175 -12.72 8.57 0.48
CA LEU A 175 -13.66 9.19 -0.47
C LEU A 175 -15.05 9.16 0.15
N GLU A 176 -15.36 10.18 0.95
CA GLU A 176 -16.69 10.33 1.55
C GLU A 176 -17.79 10.35 0.47
N GLY A 177 -18.89 9.69 0.77
CA GLY A 177 -20.10 9.71 -0.05
C GLY A 177 -20.11 8.77 -1.27
N ILE A 178 -19.04 8.01 -1.51
CA ILE A 178 -18.98 7.04 -2.60
C ILE A 178 -19.00 5.62 -2.03
N GLY A 179 -19.94 4.79 -2.48
CA GLY A 179 -20.00 3.38 -2.10
C GLY A 179 -18.71 2.64 -2.45
N GLN A 180 -18.31 1.70 -1.58
CA GLN A 180 -17.05 0.96 -1.70
C GLN A 180 -16.83 0.39 -3.11
N ARG A 181 -17.87 -0.20 -3.71
CA ARG A 181 -17.82 -0.83 -5.02
C ARG A 181 -17.65 0.17 -6.17
N GLN A 182 -18.28 1.32 -6.08
CA GLN A 182 -18.10 2.42 -7.03
C GLN A 182 -16.67 2.96 -6.97
N THR A 183 -16.11 3.12 -5.79
CA THR A 183 -14.72 3.56 -5.62
C THR A 183 -13.75 2.56 -6.22
N GLN A 184 -13.94 1.28 -5.97
CA GLN A 184 -13.14 0.21 -6.57
C GLN A 184 -13.20 0.26 -8.10
N TYR A 185 -14.40 0.39 -8.66
CA TYR A 185 -14.57 0.51 -10.11
C TYR A 185 -13.83 1.73 -10.67
N ARG A 186 -13.98 2.91 -10.05
CA ARG A 186 -13.27 4.14 -10.44
C ARG A 186 -11.76 3.98 -10.45
N MET A 187 -11.20 3.42 -9.38
CA MET A 187 -9.74 3.20 -9.26
C MET A 187 -9.25 2.18 -10.29
N THR A 188 -9.97 1.05 -10.47
CA THR A 188 -9.64 0.05 -11.49
C THR A 188 -9.71 0.65 -12.88
N ARG A 189 -10.74 1.47 -13.18
CA ARG A 189 -10.90 2.13 -14.47
C ARG A 189 -9.79 3.14 -14.75
N LEU A 190 -9.39 3.91 -13.73
CA LEU A 190 -8.28 4.85 -13.84
C LEU A 190 -6.95 4.12 -14.07
N LEU A 191 -6.65 3.06 -13.32
CA LEU A 191 -5.47 2.20 -13.56
C LEU A 191 -5.47 1.65 -14.99
N ARG A 192 -6.64 1.20 -15.49
CA ARG A 192 -6.76 0.66 -16.85
C ARG A 192 -6.40 1.68 -17.94
N LEU A 193 -6.73 2.96 -17.74
CA LEU A 193 -6.38 4.02 -18.69
C LEU A 193 -4.85 4.21 -18.81
N GLY A 194 -4.11 4.00 -17.73
CA GLY A 194 -2.66 4.06 -17.74
C GLY A 194 -1.96 2.73 -18.02
N ALA A 195 -2.67 1.60 -18.01
CA ALA A 195 -2.08 0.28 -18.10
C ALA A 195 -1.95 -0.24 -19.54
N SER A 196 -0.91 -1.04 -19.77
CA SER A 196 -0.62 -1.70 -21.04
C SER A 196 -0.30 -3.18 -20.83
N GLY A 197 -0.24 -3.93 -21.95
CA GLY A 197 0.15 -5.34 -21.96
C GLY A 197 -0.75 -6.25 -21.10
N SER A 198 -0.15 -7.23 -20.43
CA SER A 198 -0.86 -8.21 -19.60
C SER A 198 -1.58 -7.57 -18.40
N TYR A 199 -1.02 -6.52 -17.83
CA TYR A 199 -1.65 -5.80 -16.74
C TYR A 199 -2.94 -5.09 -17.20
N GLY A 200 -2.93 -4.48 -18.41
CA GLY A 200 -4.15 -3.92 -19.00
C GLY A 200 -5.23 -4.98 -19.20
N ALA A 201 -4.88 -6.15 -19.76
CA ALA A 201 -5.82 -7.26 -19.95
C ALA A 201 -6.40 -7.80 -18.63
N PHE A 202 -5.58 -7.88 -17.59
CA PHE A 202 -6.05 -8.24 -16.24
C PHE A 202 -7.10 -7.24 -15.72
N LEU A 203 -6.83 -5.93 -15.84
CA LEU A 203 -7.77 -4.90 -15.39
C LEU A 203 -9.06 -4.88 -16.22
N ASP A 204 -9.02 -5.17 -17.54
CA ASP A 204 -10.22 -5.32 -18.38
C ASP A 204 -11.11 -6.46 -17.86
N SER A 205 -10.51 -7.63 -17.60
CA SER A 205 -11.25 -8.78 -17.04
C SER A 205 -11.89 -8.43 -15.69
N HIS A 206 -11.18 -7.69 -14.85
CA HIS A 206 -11.69 -7.28 -13.54
C HIS A 206 -12.87 -6.29 -13.65
N LEU A 207 -12.76 -5.29 -14.53
CA LEU A 207 -13.84 -4.33 -14.82
C LEU A 207 -15.09 -5.03 -15.34
N ASP A 208 -14.91 -5.99 -16.23
CA ASP A 208 -16.01 -6.80 -16.77
C ASP A 208 -16.67 -7.66 -15.68
N GLY A 209 -15.90 -8.21 -14.77
CA GLY A 209 -16.42 -8.92 -13.61
C GLY A 209 -17.28 -8.02 -12.71
N MET A 210 -16.84 -6.79 -12.47
CA MET A 210 -17.60 -5.82 -11.66
C MET A 210 -18.90 -5.36 -12.31
N LYS A 211 -18.93 -5.23 -13.64
CA LYS A 211 -20.14 -4.85 -14.39
C LYS A 211 -21.17 -5.97 -14.43
N ARG A 212 -20.73 -7.20 -14.64
CA ARG A 212 -21.61 -8.35 -14.84
C ARG A 212 -21.98 -9.06 -13.55
N ALA A 213 -21.07 -9.06 -12.56
CA ALA A 213 -21.19 -9.79 -11.30
C ALA A 213 -21.85 -11.18 -11.47
N PRO A 214 -21.28 -12.09 -12.27
CA PRO A 214 -21.96 -13.30 -12.76
C PRO A 214 -22.37 -14.25 -11.64
N LEU A 215 -21.68 -14.21 -10.50
CA LEU A 215 -21.98 -15.05 -9.32
C LEU A 215 -23.01 -14.42 -8.38
N ASN A 216 -23.22 -13.12 -8.46
CA ASN A 216 -24.20 -12.39 -7.67
C ASN A 216 -24.64 -11.12 -8.40
N PRO A 217 -25.72 -11.20 -9.21
CA PRO A 217 -26.21 -10.06 -10.02
C PRO A 217 -26.56 -8.82 -9.20
N GLU A 218 -26.95 -8.98 -7.93
CA GLU A 218 -27.24 -7.85 -7.01
C GLU A 218 -26.02 -7.00 -6.73
N LEU A 219 -24.85 -7.58 -6.96
CA LEU A 219 -23.58 -6.88 -6.82
C LEU A 219 -23.13 -6.21 -8.13
N ALA A 220 -23.84 -6.33 -9.23
CA ALA A 220 -23.52 -5.61 -10.45
C ALA A 220 -23.69 -4.10 -10.24
N LEU A 221 -22.77 -3.32 -10.85
CA LEU A 221 -22.89 -1.86 -10.78
C LEU A 221 -24.00 -1.38 -11.74
N PRO A 222 -24.90 -0.50 -11.28
CA PRO A 222 -25.87 0.16 -12.15
C PRO A 222 -25.19 0.91 -13.31
N GLN A 223 -25.80 0.88 -14.49
CA GLN A 223 -25.20 1.45 -15.70
C GLN A 223 -24.91 2.95 -15.59
N ASP A 224 -25.75 3.71 -14.90
CA ASP A 224 -25.54 5.14 -14.67
C ASP A 224 -24.32 5.38 -13.78
N ILE A 225 -24.06 4.52 -12.79
CA ILE A 225 -22.87 4.55 -11.91
C ILE A 225 -21.61 4.22 -12.74
N VAL A 226 -21.67 3.22 -13.62
CA VAL A 226 -20.59 2.88 -14.54
C VAL A 226 -20.24 4.08 -15.41
N THR A 227 -21.25 4.68 -16.07
CA THR A 227 -21.06 5.82 -16.99
C THR A 227 -20.43 7.03 -16.26
N LYS A 228 -20.94 7.38 -15.08
CA LYS A 228 -20.38 8.47 -14.26
C LYS A 228 -18.96 8.18 -13.80
N SER A 229 -18.66 6.93 -13.50
CA SER A 229 -17.33 6.51 -13.03
C SER A 229 -16.32 6.47 -14.18
N ASP A 230 -16.72 6.08 -15.38
CA ASP A 230 -15.90 6.12 -16.59
C ASP A 230 -15.54 7.58 -16.95
N ALA A 231 -16.52 8.48 -16.91
CA ALA A 231 -16.29 9.90 -17.16
C ALA A 231 -15.33 10.51 -16.14
N TRP A 232 -15.53 10.21 -14.85
CA TRP A 232 -14.63 10.64 -13.79
C TRP A 232 -13.19 10.12 -13.99
N ALA A 233 -13.04 8.84 -14.31
CA ALA A 233 -11.71 8.24 -14.52
C ALA A 233 -11.00 8.86 -15.72
N GLN A 234 -11.72 9.10 -16.83
CA GLN A 234 -11.18 9.74 -18.02
C GLN A 234 -10.73 11.18 -17.74
N GLN A 235 -11.53 11.95 -17.03
CA GLN A 235 -11.19 13.32 -16.65
C GLN A 235 -9.95 13.33 -15.73
N THR A 236 -9.94 12.49 -14.68
CA THR A 236 -8.82 12.37 -13.74
C THR A 236 -7.52 11.94 -14.45
N TYR A 237 -7.63 10.99 -15.40
CA TYR A 237 -6.48 10.58 -16.20
C TYR A 237 -5.91 11.75 -17.01
N THR A 238 -6.78 12.47 -17.70
CA THR A 238 -6.38 13.62 -18.52
C THR A 238 -5.71 14.71 -17.68
N ASP A 239 -6.26 15.00 -16.51
CA ASP A 239 -5.79 16.09 -15.64
C ASP A 239 -4.44 15.79 -14.98
N TYR A 240 -4.21 14.53 -14.58
CA TYR A 240 -3.09 14.21 -13.68
C TYR A 240 -2.14 13.11 -14.19
N PHE A 241 -2.58 12.19 -15.05
CA PHE A 241 -1.84 10.98 -15.35
C PHE A 241 -1.43 10.82 -16.81
N SER A 242 -1.96 11.62 -17.72
CA SER A 242 -1.72 11.48 -19.17
C SER A 242 -0.25 11.66 -19.59
N SER A 243 0.56 12.35 -18.78
CA SER A 243 1.99 12.54 -19.02
C SER A 243 2.88 11.51 -18.33
N THR A 244 2.31 10.58 -17.58
CA THR A 244 3.08 9.57 -16.84
C THR A 244 3.38 8.35 -17.71
N PRO A 245 4.47 7.59 -17.43
CA PRO A 245 4.74 6.34 -18.13
C PRO A 245 3.62 5.32 -18.00
N ALA A 246 3.42 4.51 -19.03
CA ALA A 246 2.45 3.45 -19.00
C ALA A 246 2.79 2.40 -17.94
N LEU A 247 1.75 1.90 -17.24
CA LEU A 247 1.87 0.84 -16.25
C LEU A 247 1.92 -0.52 -16.94
N THR A 248 2.97 -1.28 -16.72
CA THR A 248 3.09 -2.69 -17.16
C THR A 248 2.78 -3.67 -16.04
N ARG A 249 2.70 -3.20 -14.79
CA ARG A 249 2.38 -3.95 -13.58
C ARG A 249 1.68 -3.05 -12.56
N ASP A 250 1.11 -3.69 -11.53
CA ASP A 250 0.52 -2.96 -10.42
C ASP A 250 1.59 -2.17 -9.64
N PRO A 251 1.45 -0.84 -9.48
CA PRO A 251 2.38 -0.03 -8.71
C PRO A 251 2.21 -0.33 -7.21
N ILE A 252 3.17 -1.08 -6.66
CA ILE A 252 3.17 -1.51 -5.26
C ILE A 252 3.68 -0.39 -4.36
N VAL A 253 3.02 -0.20 -3.22
CA VAL A 253 3.42 0.73 -2.16
C VAL A 253 3.76 -0.05 -0.91
N CYS A 254 4.87 0.32 -0.27
CA CYS A 254 5.21 -0.02 1.12
C CYS A 254 5.27 -1.51 1.47
N VAL A 255 5.29 -2.37 0.50
CA VAL A 255 5.58 -3.77 0.68
C VAL A 255 6.99 -3.99 0.15
N PRO A 256 7.95 -4.49 0.95
CA PRO A 256 9.17 -5.01 0.37
C PRO A 256 8.74 -6.05 -0.65
N LEU A 257 9.14 -5.88 -1.92
CA LEU A 257 8.87 -6.90 -2.92
C LEU A 257 9.44 -8.20 -2.36
N PRO A 258 8.64 -9.26 -2.21
CA PRO A 258 9.16 -10.54 -1.81
C PRO A 258 10.30 -10.88 -2.77
N ARG A 259 11.48 -11.24 -2.26
CA ARG A 259 12.67 -11.58 -3.07
C ARG A 259 12.44 -12.71 -4.07
N TRP A 260 11.33 -13.45 -3.92
CA TRP A 260 10.93 -14.53 -4.82
C TRP A 260 10.05 -14.09 -6.01
N LEU A 261 9.63 -12.81 -6.06
CA LEU A 261 9.08 -12.27 -7.30
C LEU A 261 10.26 -11.96 -8.22
N PRO A 262 10.45 -12.73 -9.31
CA PRO A 262 11.48 -12.38 -10.28
C PRO A 262 11.23 -10.96 -10.78
N ASP A 263 12.32 -10.24 -11.02
CA ASP A 263 12.26 -8.96 -11.75
C ASP A 263 11.59 -9.25 -13.10
N GLN A 264 10.28 -8.96 -13.16
CA GLN A 264 9.45 -9.13 -14.36
C GLN A 264 9.47 -7.85 -15.17
#